data_035537b40d60da0d140fa8941aede9c5
#
_entry.id   035537b40d60da0d140fa8941aede9c5
#
_cell.length_a   1.000
_cell.length_b   1.000
_cell.length_c   1.000
_cell.angle_alpha   90.00
_cell.angle_beta   90.00
_cell.angle_gamma   90.00
#
_symmetry.space_group_name_H-M   'P 1'
#
loop_
_entity.id
_entity.type
_entity.pdbx_description
1 polymer ?
#
loop_
_entity_poly.entity_id
_entity_poly.type
_entity_poly.pdbx_seq_one_letter_code
_entity_poly.pdbx_strand_id
1 'polypeptide(L)'
;EAPDFQEFFISLESIIGKYEDLIMKKIANTGFGLLQDIIAELDQVDSIRCFFAALFLARDQKVDLEQQDDDIKIILMKEETTTE
;
A
#
# COMPACT_ATOMS: atom_id res chain seq x y z
N GLU A 1 13.80 -26.15 15.13
CA GLU A 1 12.77 -25.46 15.67
C GLU A 1 11.99 -24.70 14.68
N ALA A 2 10.72 -24.93 14.59
CA ALA A 2 9.90 -24.30 13.58
C ALA A 2 9.67 -22.85 13.91
N PRO A 3 9.67 -21.98 12.92
CA PRO A 3 9.39 -20.58 13.18
C PRO A 3 7.92 -20.40 13.54
N ASP A 4 7.66 -19.35 14.27
CA ASP A 4 6.30 -19.02 14.64
C ASP A 4 5.73 -18.15 13.53
N PHE A 5 4.97 -18.74 12.63
CA PHE A 5 4.41 -18.02 11.51
C PHE A 5 3.44 -16.94 11.94
N GLN A 6 2.74 -17.16 13.03
CA GLN A 6 1.80 -16.17 13.51
C GLN A 6 2.54 -14.89 13.91
N GLU A 7 3.65 -15.07 14.63
CA GLU A 7 4.44 -13.93 15.03
C GLU A 7 5.06 -13.25 13.84
N PHE A 8 5.46 -14.04 12.84
CA PHE A 8 6.03 -13.50 11.62
C PHE A 8 5.01 -12.59 10.90
N PHE A 9 3.77 -13.04 10.78
CA PHE A 9 2.75 -12.24 10.09
C PHE A 9 2.41 -10.98 10.87
N ILE A 10 2.39 -11.05 12.19
CA ILE A 10 2.12 -9.86 12.99
C ILE A 10 3.24 -8.85 12.78
N SER A 11 4.48 -9.31 12.75
CA SER A 11 5.61 -8.44 12.54
C SER A 11 5.57 -7.83 11.14
N LEU A 12 5.19 -8.62 10.15
CA LEU A 12 5.12 -8.15 8.78
C LEU A 12 4.07 -7.05 8.67
N GLU A 13 2.90 -7.26 9.26
CA GLU A 13 1.85 -6.26 9.19
C GLU A 13 2.27 -4.98 9.87
N SER A 14 3.00 -5.10 10.96
CA SER A 14 3.47 -3.92 11.67
C SER A 14 4.45 -3.13 10.81
N ILE A 15 5.35 -3.82 10.12
CA ILE A 15 6.30 -3.17 9.26
C ILE A 15 5.60 -2.55 8.06
N ILE A 16 4.67 -3.28 7.46
CA ILE A 16 3.96 -2.82 6.29
C ILE A 16 3.09 -1.60 6.61
N GLY A 17 2.59 -1.53 7.84
CA GLY A 17 1.74 -0.41 8.23
C GLY A 17 2.36 0.95 8.00
N LYS A 18 3.68 1.03 8.17
CA LYS A 18 4.37 2.31 7.94
C LYS A 18 4.29 2.70 6.47
N TYR A 19 4.36 1.73 5.59
CA TYR A 19 4.33 1.99 4.16
C TYR A 19 2.91 2.24 3.68
N GLU A 20 1.93 1.63 4.33
CA GLU A 20 0.54 1.94 4.05
C GLU A 20 0.27 3.41 4.36
N ASP A 21 0.76 3.88 5.50
CA ASP A 21 0.59 5.27 5.89
C ASP A 21 1.29 6.20 4.89
N LEU A 22 2.46 5.80 4.43
CA LEU A 22 3.19 6.59 3.45
C LEU A 22 2.40 6.72 2.15
N ILE A 23 1.84 5.62 1.67
CA ILE A 23 1.05 5.64 0.46
C ILE A 23 -0.17 6.54 0.63
N MET A 24 -0.91 6.35 1.72
CA MET A 24 -2.12 7.11 1.94
C MET A 24 -1.84 8.59 2.04
N LYS A 25 -0.72 8.94 2.65
CA LYS A 25 -0.34 10.33 2.76
C LYS A 25 -0.01 10.92 1.41
N LYS A 26 0.67 10.14 0.56
CA LYS A 26 1.07 10.64 -0.74
C LYS A 26 -0.10 10.82 -1.70
N ILE A 27 -1.16 10.04 -1.56
CA ILE A 27 -2.28 10.12 -2.47
C ILE A 27 -3.45 10.92 -1.89
N ALA A 28 -3.32 11.41 -0.66
CA ALA A 28 -4.45 12.05 0.02
C ALA A 28 -4.96 13.29 -0.70
N ASN A 29 -4.07 14.09 -1.24
CA ASN A 29 -4.48 15.35 -1.85
C ASN A 29 -5.15 15.19 -3.20
N THR A 30 -4.58 14.37 -4.05
CA THR A 30 -5.08 14.21 -5.39
C THR A 30 -6.01 13.02 -5.55
N GLY A 31 -5.98 12.10 -4.61
CA GLY A 31 -6.79 10.90 -4.69
C GLY A 31 -6.13 9.77 -5.46
N PHE A 32 -4.95 9.98 -5.96
CA PHE A 32 -4.21 8.93 -6.67
C PHE A 32 -2.73 9.24 -6.70
N GLY A 33 -1.96 8.26 -7.07
CA GLY A 33 -0.52 8.44 -7.25
C GLY A 33 0.03 7.23 -7.97
N LEU A 34 1.18 7.42 -8.61
CA LEU A 34 1.84 6.32 -9.30
C LEU A 34 2.85 5.69 -8.37
N LEU A 35 2.88 4.37 -8.36
CA LEU A 35 3.78 3.65 -7.47
C LEU A 35 5.23 4.08 -7.68
N GLN A 36 5.65 4.25 -8.93
CA GLN A 36 7.02 4.67 -9.21
C GLN A 36 7.36 6.00 -8.54
N ASP A 37 6.42 6.92 -8.53
CA ASP A 37 6.67 8.21 -7.89
C ASP A 37 6.75 8.06 -6.37
N ILE A 38 5.92 7.21 -5.82
CA ILE A 38 5.89 7.02 -4.38
C ILE A 38 7.19 6.38 -3.88
N ILE A 39 7.72 5.43 -4.64
CA ILE A 39 8.91 4.72 -4.23
C ILE A 39 10.21 5.34 -4.74
N ALA A 40 10.12 6.47 -5.45
CA ALA A 40 11.29 7.04 -6.12
C ALA A 40 12.44 7.34 -5.19
N GLU A 41 12.14 7.69 -3.96
CA GLU A 41 13.18 8.02 -3.00
C GLU A 41 13.49 6.90 -2.03
N LEU A 42 12.92 5.74 -2.24
CA LEU A 42 13.10 4.62 -1.33
C LEU A 42 14.15 3.68 -1.88
N ASP A 43 14.85 2.98 -0.99
CA ASP A 43 15.79 1.98 -1.46
C ASP A 43 15.01 0.74 -1.89
N GLN A 44 15.73 -0.27 -2.35
CA GLN A 44 15.08 -1.43 -2.93
C GLN A 44 14.22 -2.18 -1.93
N VAL A 45 14.69 -2.35 -0.72
CA VAL A 45 13.94 -3.09 0.29
C VAL A 45 12.67 -2.34 0.66
N ASP A 46 12.77 -1.04 0.86
CA ASP A 46 11.61 -0.24 1.21
C ASP A 46 10.63 -0.18 0.05
N SER A 47 11.13 -0.17 -1.18
CA SER A 47 10.26 -0.17 -2.36
C SER A 47 9.43 -1.45 -2.41
N ILE A 48 10.04 -2.59 -2.11
CA ILE A 48 9.33 -3.86 -2.10
C ILE A 48 8.28 -3.86 -1.00
N ARG A 49 8.63 -3.35 0.17
CA ARG A 49 7.68 -3.27 1.27
C ARG A 49 6.51 -2.36 0.92
N CYS A 50 6.81 -1.27 0.23
CA CYS A 50 5.78 -0.34 -0.19
C CYS A 50 4.84 -1.00 -1.19
N PHE A 51 5.38 -1.81 -2.09
CA PHE A 51 4.56 -2.54 -3.04
C PHE A 51 3.61 -3.49 -2.30
N PHE A 52 4.11 -4.22 -1.30
CA PHE A 52 3.24 -5.09 -0.52
C PHE A 52 2.19 -4.29 0.25
N ALA A 53 2.56 -3.10 0.73
CA ALA A 53 1.61 -2.24 1.42
C ALA A 53 0.47 -1.85 0.49
N ALA A 54 0.79 -1.56 -0.77
CA ALA A 54 -0.23 -1.23 -1.75
C ALA A 54 -1.18 -2.41 -1.97
N LEU A 55 -0.63 -3.63 -2.02
CA LEU A 55 -1.47 -4.81 -2.16
C LEU A 55 -2.37 -5.02 -0.96
N PHE A 56 -1.85 -4.78 0.25
CA PHE A 56 -2.67 -4.92 1.45
C PHE A 56 -3.78 -3.86 1.48
N LEU A 57 -3.46 -2.64 1.08
CA LEU A 57 -4.48 -1.59 1.03
C LEU A 57 -5.57 -1.94 0.01
N ALA A 58 -5.18 -2.54 -1.11
CA ALA A 58 -6.15 -2.95 -2.12
C ALA A 58 -7.01 -4.10 -1.61
N ARG A 59 -6.38 -5.04 -0.89
CA ARG A 59 -7.11 -6.14 -0.29
C ARG A 59 -8.17 -5.62 0.66
N ASP A 60 -7.84 -4.57 1.42
CA ASP A 60 -8.75 -3.99 2.39
C ASP A 60 -9.67 -2.95 1.77
N GLN A 61 -9.62 -2.82 0.45
CA GLN A 61 -10.50 -1.92 -0.29
C GLN A 61 -10.33 -0.45 0.06
N LYS A 62 -9.14 -0.10 0.49
CA LYS A 62 -8.83 1.30 0.78
C LYS A 62 -8.29 2.00 -0.46
N VAL A 63 -7.72 1.24 -1.38
CA VAL A 63 -7.26 1.79 -2.65
C VAL A 63 -7.60 0.80 -3.75
N ASP A 64 -7.61 1.28 -4.98
CA ASP A 64 -7.72 0.45 -6.15
C ASP A 64 -6.39 0.55 -6.90
N LEU A 65 -6.02 -0.49 -7.60
CA LEU A 65 -4.78 -0.51 -8.35
C LEU A 65 -5.07 -0.69 -9.82
N GLU A 66 -4.49 0.19 -10.63
CA GLU A 66 -4.66 0.10 -12.08
C GLU A 66 -3.30 0.03 -12.72
N GLN A 67 -3.12 -0.89 -13.62
CA GLN A 67 -1.86 -0.99 -14.33
C GLN A 67 -1.82 0.05 -15.43
N GLN A 68 -0.76 0.80 -15.50
CA GLN A 68 -0.58 1.81 -16.53
C GLN A 68 0.81 1.64 -17.10
N ASP A 69 0.90 1.08 -18.29
CA ASP A 69 2.19 0.83 -18.93
C ASP A 69 3.11 0.06 -17.99
N ASP A 70 4.18 0.67 -17.55
CA ASP A 70 5.13 0.02 -16.68
C ASP A 70 4.93 0.40 -15.23
N ASP A 71 3.83 0.99 -14.89
CA ASP A 71 3.62 1.52 -13.55
C ASP A 71 2.28 1.06 -13.01
N ILE A 72 2.02 1.35 -11.76
CA ILE A 72 0.76 1.04 -11.13
C ILE A 72 0.21 2.33 -10.54
N LYS A 73 -1.01 2.63 -10.91
CA LYS A 73 -1.69 3.81 -10.37
C LYS A 73 -2.47 3.35 -9.15
N ILE A 74 -2.23 3.99 -8.03
CA ILE A 74 -2.91 3.68 -6.77
C ILE A 74 -3.95 4.75 -6.57
N ILE A 75 -5.22 4.34 -6.51
CA ILE A 75 -6.35 5.26 -6.45
C ILE A 75 -7.04 5.13 -5.11
N LEU A 76 -7.20 6.24 -4.43
CA LEU A 76 -7.87 6.26 -3.14
C LEU A 76 -9.34 5.92 -3.32
N MET A 77 -9.82 4.91 -2.60
CA MET A 77 -11.21 4.55 -2.67
C MET A 77 -11.99 5.38 -1.69
N LYS A 78 -13.08 5.97 -2.15
CA LYS A 78 -13.90 6.71 -1.28
C LYS A 78 -14.70 5.77 -0.51
N GLU A 79 -14.75 5.98 0.77
CA GLU A 79 -15.54 5.16 1.57
C GLU A 79 -16.93 5.52 1.32
N GLU A 80 -17.73 4.62 0.96
CA GLU A 80 -19.02 4.84 0.65
C GLU A 80 -19.84 4.80 1.79
N THR A 81 -20.13 5.81 2.36
CA THR A 81 -20.96 5.75 3.46
C THR A 81 -22.27 5.71 2.92
N THR A 82 -22.73 4.81 2.63
CA THR A 82 -23.92 4.72 2.08
C THR A 82 -24.86 4.89 2.95
N THR A 83 -25.43 5.28 3.01
CA THR A 83 -26.32 5.28 3.59
C THR A 83 -27.30 5.13 3.13
N GLU A 84 -27.56 4.83 2.94
CA GLU A 84 -28.37 4.65 2.59
C GLU A 84 -28.89 4.45 2.85
#